data_7a00e25e47dc31cd7722bf678fe1fed3
#
_entry.id   7a00e25e47dc31cd7722bf678fe1fed3
#
_cell.length_a   1.000
_cell.length_b   1.000
_cell.length_c   1.000
_cell.angle_alpha   90.00
_cell.angle_beta   90.00
_cell.angle_gamma   90.00
#
_symmetry.space_group_name_H-M   'P 1'
#
loop_
_entity.id
_entity.type
_entity.pdbx_description
1 polymer ?
#
loop_
_entity_poly.entity_id
_entity_poly.type
_entity_poly.pdbx_seq_one_letter_code
_entity_poly.pdbx_strand_id
1 'polypeptide(L)'
;MAILKHIASKSSNYGAALEYLIFKHDELRKTPILDQNGNRIMRDEFYLDGLNCEPYSFDAACQQLNREYQKNKNKNEIKSHHYIISFDPRDSTENCLTGKRAQELGLEYAKANFPGHQALVCTHMDGHNGSGNIHVHIVINSLRKLDVPKQSFMERPIDCKAGHKHHPVSYTHLRAHETSLHLV
;
A
#
# COMPACT_ATOMS: atom_id res chain seq x y z
N MET A 1 4.06 -13.05 14.19
CA MET A 1 4.47 -13.30 12.75
C MET A 1 3.58 -12.48 11.85
N ALA A 2 4.13 -11.64 10.97
CA ALA A 2 3.33 -10.87 10.03
C ALA A 2 3.03 -11.67 8.75
N ILE A 3 1.85 -11.44 8.17
CA ILE A 3 1.42 -12.06 6.90
C ILE A 3 1.34 -10.96 5.85
N LEU A 4 1.93 -11.22 4.67
CA LEU A 4 1.88 -10.31 3.53
C LEU A 4 0.88 -10.83 2.48
N LYS A 5 -0.06 -9.99 2.07
CA LYS A 5 -0.98 -10.22 0.96
C LYS A 5 -0.73 -9.23 -0.15
N HIS A 6 -0.81 -9.65 -1.41
CA HIS A 6 -0.65 -8.79 -2.59
C HIS A 6 -1.87 -8.88 -3.51
N ILE A 7 -2.31 -7.73 -4.00
CA ILE A 7 -3.43 -7.58 -4.94
C ILE A 7 -2.98 -6.65 -6.07
N ALA A 8 -3.08 -7.10 -7.32
CA ALA A 8 -2.84 -6.27 -8.49
C ALA A 8 -4.16 -5.69 -9.00
N SER A 9 -4.16 -4.41 -9.35
CA SER A 9 -5.36 -3.71 -9.85
C SER A 9 -5.14 -3.16 -11.26
N LYS A 10 -6.16 -3.36 -12.10
CA LYS A 10 -6.25 -2.78 -13.45
C LYS A 10 -7.08 -1.49 -13.48
N SER A 11 -7.65 -1.09 -12.36
CA SER A 11 -8.45 0.13 -12.24
C SER A 11 -7.56 1.37 -12.41
N SER A 12 -8.05 2.34 -13.18
CA SER A 12 -7.45 3.67 -13.30
C SER A 12 -7.94 4.64 -12.21
N ASN A 13 -8.86 4.22 -11.37
CA ASN A 13 -9.38 5.00 -10.25
C ASN A 13 -8.49 4.79 -9.02
N TYR A 14 -7.42 5.55 -8.92
CA TYR A 14 -6.53 5.52 -7.74
C TYR A 14 -7.17 6.17 -6.52
N GLY A 15 -8.14 7.07 -6.73
CA GLY A 15 -8.91 7.71 -5.66
C GLY A 15 -9.73 6.71 -4.85
N ALA A 16 -10.25 5.67 -5.50
CA ALA A 16 -10.96 4.59 -4.80
C ALA A 16 -10.08 3.86 -3.77
N ALA A 17 -8.77 3.78 -4.02
CA ALA A 17 -7.84 3.20 -3.03
C ALA A 17 -7.75 4.09 -1.78
N LEU A 18 -7.59 5.40 -1.95
CA LEU A 18 -7.58 6.35 -0.83
C LEU A 18 -8.90 6.31 -0.05
N GLU A 19 -10.05 6.33 -0.75
CA GLU A 19 -11.37 6.25 -0.12
C GLU A 19 -11.52 4.98 0.71
N TYR A 20 -11.08 3.83 0.19
CA TYR A 20 -11.08 2.57 0.93
C TYR A 20 -10.23 2.64 2.21
N LEU A 21 -9.13 3.37 2.17
CA LEU A 21 -8.22 3.48 3.31
C LEU A 21 -8.78 4.40 4.42
N ILE A 22 -9.48 5.49 4.08
CA ILE A 22 -9.91 6.49 5.07
C ILE A 22 -11.35 6.33 5.54
N PHE A 23 -12.23 5.69 4.76
CA PHE A 23 -13.62 5.49 5.13
C PHE A 23 -13.91 4.04 5.55
N LYS A 24 -14.92 3.87 6.40
CA LYS A 24 -15.42 2.54 6.80
C LYS A 24 -16.14 1.88 5.63
N HIS A 25 -15.87 0.60 5.43
CA HIS A 25 -16.49 -0.23 4.40
C HIS A 25 -17.10 -1.49 5.01
N ASP A 26 -18.24 -1.89 4.48
CA ASP A 26 -18.77 -3.23 4.68
C ASP A 26 -17.91 -4.21 3.89
N GLU A 27 -17.18 -5.07 4.58
CA GLU A 27 -16.22 -5.99 3.95
C GLU A 27 -16.89 -7.09 3.12
N LEU A 28 -18.11 -7.49 3.48
CA LEU A 28 -18.87 -8.50 2.76
C LEU A 28 -19.43 -7.94 1.45
N ARG A 29 -20.00 -6.74 1.53
CA ARG A 29 -20.64 -6.07 0.39
C ARG A 29 -19.67 -5.22 -0.42
N LYS A 30 -18.49 -4.92 0.13
CA LYS A 30 -17.47 -4.02 -0.47
C LYS A 30 -18.02 -2.63 -0.79
N THR A 31 -18.96 -2.16 0.02
CA THR A 31 -19.60 -0.85 -0.12
C THR A 31 -19.22 0.05 1.04
N PRO A 32 -19.13 1.38 0.83
CA PRO A 32 -18.92 2.32 1.93
C PRO A 32 -20.07 2.26 2.93
N ILE A 33 -19.76 2.40 4.22
CA ILE A 33 -20.76 2.58 5.27
C ILE A 33 -21.16 4.04 5.31
N LEU A 34 -22.47 4.30 5.30
CA LEU A 34 -23.03 5.65 5.30
C LEU A 34 -23.68 5.97 6.64
N ASP A 35 -23.66 7.25 7.01
CA ASP A 35 -24.41 7.79 8.15
C ASP A 35 -25.91 7.97 7.79
N GLN A 36 -26.70 8.47 8.74
CA GLN A 36 -28.14 8.72 8.56
C GLN A 36 -28.46 9.76 7.46
N ASN A 37 -27.48 10.58 7.10
CA ASN A 37 -27.60 11.62 6.07
C ASN A 37 -27.06 11.16 4.71
N GLY A 38 -26.58 9.92 4.60
CA GLY A 38 -26.00 9.37 3.37
C GLY A 38 -24.53 9.74 3.15
N ASN A 39 -23.84 10.31 4.15
CA ASN A 39 -22.41 10.61 4.05
C ASN A 39 -21.58 9.40 4.44
N ARG A 40 -20.39 9.27 3.85
CA ARG A 40 -19.43 8.22 4.21
C ARG A 40 -18.89 8.44 5.62
N ILE A 41 -18.80 7.39 6.40
CA ILE A 41 -18.26 7.43 7.76
C ILE A 41 -16.75 7.23 7.69
N MET A 42 -15.99 8.20 8.21
CA MET A 42 -14.54 8.09 8.34
C MET A 42 -14.18 7.04 9.40
N ARG A 43 -13.03 6.36 9.24
CA ARG A 43 -12.51 5.44 10.26
C ARG A 43 -12.15 6.22 11.53
N ASP A 44 -12.36 5.58 12.68
CA ASP A 44 -12.14 6.23 13.97
C ASP A 44 -10.66 6.47 14.24
N GLU A 45 -9.82 5.50 13.84
CA GLU A 45 -8.37 5.59 14.01
C GLU A 45 -7.66 4.97 12.80
N PHE A 46 -6.80 5.77 12.18
CA PHE A 46 -5.89 5.31 11.13
C PHE A 46 -4.69 6.26 11.03
N TYR A 47 -3.60 5.75 10.47
CA TYR A 47 -2.39 6.54 10.17
C TYR A 47 -2.19 6.51 8.66
N LEU A 48 -1.95 7.66 8.04
CA LEU A 48 -1.83 7.79 6.59
C LEU A 48 -0.64 8.66 6.22
N ASP A 49 0.26 8.12 5.39
CA ASP A 49 1.38 8.85 4.79
C ASP A 49 1.49 8.58 3.30
N GLY A 50 2.07 9.54 2.58
CA GLY A 50 2.44 9.40 1.18
C GLY A 50 3.96 9.24 1.00
N LEU A 51 4.37 8.40 0.06
CA LEU A 51 5.75 8.36 -0.41
C LEU A 51 5.81 8.90 -1.83
N ASN A 52 6.70 9.87 -2.06
CA ASN A 52 6.89 10.54 -3.36
C ASN A 52 5.62 11.23 -3.91
N CYS A 53 4.61 11.44 -3.10
CA CYS A 53 3.37 12.16 -3.39
C CYS A 53 2.67 12.58 -2.09
N GLU A 54 1.81 13.57 -2.17
CA GLU A 54 0.87 13.89 -1.11
C GLU A 54 -0.28 12.86 -1.08
N PRO A 55 -0.67 12.31 0.09
CA PRO A 55 -1.66 11.25 0.17
C PRO A 55 -2.99 11.60 -0.50
N TYR A 56 -3.52 12.78 -0.24
CA TYR A 56 -4.81 13.22 -0.78
C TYR A 56 -4.77 13.60 -2.26
N SER A 57 -3.57 13.75 -2.84
CA SER A 57 -3.35 13.99 -4.26
C SER A 57 -2.86 12.75 -5.01
N PHE A 58 -2.89 11.58 -4.40
CA PHE A 58 -2.34 10.34 -4.96
C PHE A 58 -2.92 10.00 -6.33
N ASP A 59 -4.25 10.11 -6.51
CA ASP A 59 -4.90 9.85 -7.79
C ASP A 59 -4.37 10.77 -8.90
N ALA A 60 -4.39 12.07 -8.66
CA ALA A 60 -3.93 13.06 -9.62
C ALA A 60 -2.43 12.87 -9.97
N ALA A 61 -1.61 12.60 -8.95
CA ALA A 61 -0.18 12.37 -9.12
C ALA A 61 0.12 11.08 -9.92
N CYS A 62 -0.62 9.99 -9.68
CA CYS A 62 -0.49 8.76 -10.45
C CYS A 62 -0.93 8.95 -11.91
N GLN A 63 -2.06 9.63 -12.13
CA GLN A 63 -2.56 9.90 -13.46
C GLN A 63 -1.62 10.83 -14.25
N GLN A 64 -1.01 11.82 -13.61
CA GLN A 64 -0.02 12.69 -14.23
C GLN A 64 1.20 11.89 -14.68
N LEU A 65 1.74 11.03 -13.81
CA LEU A 65 2.88 10.18 -14.15
C LEU A 65 2.57 9.23 -15.31
N ASN A 66 1.36 8.62 -15.31
CA ASN A 66 0.92 7.75 -16.40
C ASN A 66 0.86 8.49 -17.74
N ARG A 67 0.39 9.74 -17.74
CA ARG A 67 0.38 10.60 -18.95
C ARG A 67 1.78 10.96 -19.41
N GLU A 68 2.67 11.34 -18.50
CA GLU A 68 4.05 11.70 -18.79
C GLU A 68 4.80 10.57 -19.52
N TYR A 69 4.67 9.36 -19.02
CA TYR A 69 5.33 8.18 -19.63
C TYR A 69 4.47 7.46 -20.68
N GLN A 70 3.29 7.97 -21.00
CA GLN A 70 2.37 7.38 -21.97
C GLN A 70 2.04 5.90 -21.69
N LYS A 71 1.98 5.51 -20.41
CA LYS A 71 1.72 4.14 -19.92
C LYS A 71 0.41 4.04 -19.15
N ASN A 72 0.00 2.80 -18.82
CA ASN A 72 -1.23 2.49 -18.10
C ASN A 72 -2.52 2.93 -18.81
N LYS A 73 -2.50 3.01 -20.14
CA LYS A 73 -3.65 3.42 -20.96
C LYS A 73 -4.64 2.29 -21.21
N ASN A 74 -4.14 1.07 -21.34
CA ASN A 74 -4.97 -0.08 -21.71
C ASN A 74 -5.73 -0.63 -20.50
N LYS A 75 -6.94 -1.14 -20.72
CA LYS A 75 -7.78 -1.73 -19.67
C LYS A 75 -7.17 -2.97 -19.02
N ASN A 76 -6.34 -3.70 -19.75
CA ASN A 76 -5.72 -4.95 -19.29
C ASN A 76 -4.41 -4.76 -18.52
N GLU A 77 -3.86 -3.55 -18.51
CA GLU A 77 -2.61 -3.26 -17.79
C GLU A 77 -2.83 -3.16 -16.28
N ILE A 78 -1.93 -3.73 -15.51
CA ILE A 78 -1.87 -3.50 -14.07
C ILE A 78 -1.40 -2.06 -13.85
N LYS A 79 -2.19 -1.30 -13.11
CA LYS A 79 -1.98 0.14 -12.86
C LYS A 79 -1.53 0.44 -11.44
N SER A 80 -1.92 -0.41 -10.49
CA SER A 80 -1.50 -0.29 -9.11
C SER A 80 -1.31 -1.66 -8.46
N HIS A 81 -0.54 -1.69 -7.38
CA HIS A 81 -0.40 -2.86 -6.53
C HIS A 81 -0.76 -2.48 -5.11
N HIS A 82 -1.49 -3.33 -4.43
CA HIS A 82 -1.89 -3.16 -3.05
C HIS A 82 -1.30 -4.31 -2.23
N TYR A 83 -0.44 -3.97 -1.29
CA TYR A 83 0.15 -4.88 -0.33
C TYR A 83 -0.48 -4.67 1.03
N ILE A 84 -0.73 -5.74 1.77
CA ILE A 84 -1.31 -5.67 3.11
C ILE A 84 -0.42 -6.50 4.02
N ILE A 85 0.15 -5.85 5.03
CA ILE A 85 0.94 -6.48 6.10
C ILE A 85 0.02 -6.60 7.30
N SER A 86 -0.35 -7.83 7.66
CA SER A 86 -1.20 -8.09 8.84
C SER A 86 -0.33 -8.62 9.96
N PHE A 87 -0.34 -7.96 11.11
CA PHE A 87 0.39 -8.37 12.30
C PHE A 87 -0.40 -9.42 13.11
N ASP A 88 0.31 -10.27 13.82
CA ASP A 88 -0.32 -11.21 14.76
C ASP A 88 -0.96 -10.41 15.92
N PRO A 89 -2.15 -10.77 16.40
CA PRO A 89 -2.76 -10.10 17.57
C PRO A 89 -1.83 -10.05 18.78
N ARG A 90 -0.99 -11.07 18.95
CA ARG A 90 0.00 -11.13 20.03
C ARG A 90 1.07 -10.04 19.93
N ASP A 91 1.32 -9.51 18.73
CA ASP A 91 2.29 -8.42 18.58
C ASP A 91 1.82 -7.16 19.33
N SER A 92 0.51 -6.92 19.42
CA SER A 92 -0.05 -5.82 20.21
C SER A 92 -0.04 -6.11 21.72
N THR A 93 -0.34 -7.35 22.15
CA THR A 93 -0.48 -7.70 23.56
C THR A 93 0.84 -8.07 24.24
N GLU A 94 1.72 -8.77 23.53
CA GLU A 94 3.00 -9.27 24.08
C GLU A 94 4.18 -8.36 23.73
N ASN A 95 4.17 -7.76 22.52
CA ASN A 95 5.28 -6.95 21.99
C ASN A 95 4.98 -5.45 21.98
N CYS A 96 3.84 -5.02 22.54
CA CYS A 96 3.44 -3.62 22.63
C CYS A 96 3.42 -2.89 21.27
N LEU A 97 3.09 -3.58 20.18
CA LEU A 97 2.97 -2.97 18.87
C LEU A 97 1.83 -1.95 18.87
N THR A 98 2.16 -0.70 18.61
CA THR A 98 1.20 0.39 18.46
C THR A 98 0.90 0.67 16.98
N GLY A 99 -0.23 1.33 16.68
CA GLY A 99 -0.53 1.77 15.31
C GLY A 99 0.54 2.67 14.71
N LYS A 100 1.11 3.57 15.53
CA LYS A 100 2.23 4.43 15.11
C LYS A 100 3.46 3.60 14.71
N ARG A 101 3.85 2.61 15.53
CA ARG A 101 4.99 1.75 15.21
C ARG A 101 4.74 0.89 13.98
N ALA A 102 3.52 0.37 13.83
CA ALA A 102 3.12 -0.35 12.62
C ALA A 102 3.22 0.53 11.36
N GLN A 103 2.80 1.81 11.46
CA GLN A 103 2.93 2.77 10.36
C GLN A 103 4.41 3.01 9.99
N GLU A 104 5.28 3.19 10.98
CA GLU A 104 6.73 3.32 10.76
C GLU A 104 7.30 2.10 10.03
N LEU A 105 6.96 0.88 10.49
CA LEU A 105 7.37 -0.37 9.85
C LEU A 105 6.86 -0.48 8.41
N GLY A 106 5.60 -0.07 8.17
CA GLY A 106 5.03 -0.01 6.83
C GLY A 106 5.76 0.95 5.90
N LEU A 107 6.13 2.12 6.40
CA LEU A 107 6.93 3.11 5.66
C LEU A 107 8.33 2.59 5.34
N GLU A 108 9.01 1.98 6.33
CA GLU A 108 10.32 1.35 6.15
C GLU A 108 10.25 0.26 5.07
N TYR A 109 9.24 -0.62 5.17
CA TYR A 109 9.01 -1.68 4.19
C TYR A 109 8.76 -1.12 2.79
N ALA A 110 7.90 -0.10 2.66
CA ALA A 110 7.59 0.51 1.38
C ALA A 110 8.80 1.18 0.74
N LYS A 111 9.62 1.88 1.51
CA LYS A 111 10.87 2.50 1.04
C LYS A 111 11.88 1.47 0.55
N ALA A 112 12.01 0.35 1.26
CA ALA A 112 12.96 -0.72 0.92
C ALA A 112 12.52 -1.52 -0.32
N ASN A 113 11.22 -1.85 -0.44
CA ASN A 113 10.73 -2.77 -1.47
C ASN A 113 10.16 -2.06 -2.71
N PHE A 114 9.70 -0.81 -2.57
CA PHE A 114 9.13 -0.01 -3.66
C PHE A 114 9.84 1.34 -3.83
N PRO A 115 11.19 1.36 -3.86
CA PRO A 115 11.94 2.60 -3.93
C PRO A 115 11.56 3.39 -5.19
N GLY A 116 11.34 4.69 -5.03
CA GLY A 116 11.00 5.60 -6.13
C GLY A 116 9.57 5.52 -6.65
N HIS A 117 8.72 4.62 -6.15
CA HIS A 117 7.28 4.61 -6.47
C HIS A 117 6.52 5.67 -5.66
N GLN A 118 5.43 6.17 -6.25
CA GLN A 118 4.40 6.86 -5.50
C GLN A 118 3.63 5.81 -4.69
N ALA A 119 3.43 6.05 -3.40
CA ALA A 119 2.71 5.12 -2.54
C ALA A 119 1.84 5.84 -1.51
N LEU A 120 0.73 5.20 -1.15
CA LEU A 120 0.00 5.42 0.09
C LEU A 120 0.39 4.35 1.07
N VAL A 121 0.71 4.72 2.30
CA VAL A 121 0.93 3.81 3.42
C VAL A 121 -0.09 4.16 4.48
N CYS A 122 -0.95 3.21 4.83
CA CYS A 122 -2.03 3.45 5.78
C CYS A 122 -2.17 2.28 6.75
N THR A 123 -2.11 2.59 8.04
CA THR A 123 -2.32 1.61 9.11
C THR A 123 -3.73 1.70 9.64
N HIS A 124 -4.40 0.57 9.73
CA HIS A 124 -5.70 0.39 10.36
C HIS A 124 -5.56 -0.37 11.68
N MET A 125 -6.39 0.03 12.65
CA MET A 125 -6.43 -0.55 14.00
C MET A 125 -7.62 -1.50 14.22
N ASP A 126 -8.61 -1.46 13.32
CA ASP A 126 -9.90 -2.16 13.48
C ASP A 126 -9.86 -3.64 13.07
N GLY A 127 -8.83 -4.06 12.34
CA GLY A 127 -8.70 -5.43 11.86
C GLY A 127 -9.79 -5.83 10.85
N HIS A 128 -9.61 -7.00 10.24
CA HIS A 128 -10.63 -7.58 9.38
C HIS A 128 -11.81 -8.08 10.25
N ASN A 129 -13.04 -7.68 9.91
CA ASN A 129 -14.25 -8.00 10.70
C ASN A 129 -14.21 -7.56 12.18
N GLY A 130 -13.53 -6.45 12.48
CA GLY A 130 -13.43 -5.98 13.86
C GLY A 130 -12.57 -6.85 14.77
N SER A 131 -11.66 -7.65 14.19
CA SER A 131 -10.75 -8.53 14.96
C SER A 131 -9.74 -7.77 15.80
N GLY A 132 -9.59 -6.44 15.59
CA GLY A 132 -8.61 -5.60 16.28
C GLY A 132 -7.16 -5.83 15.84
N ASN A 133 -6.93 -6.59 14.78
CA ASN A 133 -5.58 -6.85 14.28
C ASN A 133 -5.05 -5.63 13.55
N ILE A 134 -3.90 -5.14 13.98
CA ILE A 134 -3.19 -4.06 13.28
C ILE A 134 -2.77 -4.56 11.90
N HIS A 135 -3.07 -3.79 10.86
CA HIS A 135 -2.61 -4.08 9.52
C HIS A 135 -2.24 -2.81 8.75
N VAL A 136 -1.23 -2.92 7.91
CA VAL A 136 -0.71 -1.83 7.10
C VAL A 136 -1.03 -2.10 5.64
N HIS A 137 -1.70 -1.15 5.01
CA HIS A 137 -1.94 -1.11 3.58
C HIS A 137 -0.87 -0.28 2.90
N ILE A 138 -0.29 -0.81 1.82
CA ILE A 138 0.66 -0.09 0.97
C ILE A 138 0.13 -0.16 -0.45
N VAL A 139 -0.33 0.97 -0.99
CA VAL A 139 -0.83 1.06 -2.36
C VAL A 139 0.18 1.84 -3.19
N ILE A 140 0.75 1.21 -4.22
CA ILE A 140 1.73 1.84 -5.10
C ILE A 140 1.19 2.04 -6.51
N ASN A 141 1.59 3.14 -7.17
CA ASN A 141 1.49 3.24 -8.62
C ASN A 141 2.41 2.18 -9.26
N SER A 142 1.92 1.46 -10.26
CA SER A 142 2.73 0.46 -10.97
C SER A 142 3.95 1.08 -11.67
N LEU A 143 3.92 2.38 -12.00
CA LEU A 143 5.07 3.08 -12.57
C LEU A 143 5.94 3.68 -11.48
N ARG A 144 7.24 3.53 -11.63
CA ARG A 144 8.24 4.21 -10.81
C ARG A 144 8.31 5.69 -11.19
N LYS A 145 8.27 6.56 -10.19
CA LYS A 145 8.35 8.02 -10.39
C LYS A 145 9.79 8.52 -10.49
N LEU A 146 10.69 7.97 -9.67
CA LEU A 146 12.06 8.47 -9.54
C LEU A 146 13.06 7.39 -9.96
N ASP A 147 14.16 7.81 -10.57
CA ASP A 147 15.34 6.96 -10.73
C ASP A 147 15.87 6.60 -9.34
N VAL A 148 16.27 5.35 -9.17
CA VAL A 148 16.85 4.86 -7.92
C VAL A 148 18.08 4.01 -8.20
N PRO A 149 18.98 3.83 -7.22
CA PRO A 149 20.06 2.85 -7.34
C PRO A 149 19.50 1.44 -7.58
N LYS A 150 20.17 0.67 -8.45
CA LYS A 150 19.76 -0.71 -8.72
C LYS A 150 19.85 -1.53 -7.44
N GLN A 151 18.74 -2.17 -7.07
CA GLN A 151 18.67 -3.10 -5.93
C GLN A 151 18.92 -4.54 -6.40
N SER A 152 19.29 -5.42 -5.47
CA SER A 152 19.58 -6.83 -5.77
C SER A 152 18.39 -7.59 -6.38
N PHE A 153 17.16 -7.20 -6.03
CA PHE A 153 15.93 -7.80 -6.54
C PHE A 153 15.50 -7.24 -7.92
N MET A 154 16.19 -6.24 -8.46
CA MET A 154 15.92 -5.68 -9.78
C MET A 154 16.75 -6.46 -10.82
N GLU A 155 16.08 -7.32 -11.58
CA GLU A 155 16.76 -8.21 -12.52
C GLU A 155 17.37 -7.42 -13.68
N ARG A 156 16.62 -6.49 -14.26
CA ARG A 156 17.06 -5.72 -15.44
C ARG A 156 17.62 -4.35 -15.04
N PRO A 157 18.63 -3.84 -15.76
CA PRO A 157 19.19 -2.49 -15.51
C PRO A 157 18.14 -1.37 -15.57
N ILE A 158 17.09 -1.58 -16.37
CA ILE A 158 16.04 -0.59 -16.59
C ILE A 158 15.00 -0.57 -15.43
N ASP A 159 14.96 -1.59 -14.60
CA ASP A 159 13.96 -1.70 -13.52
C ASP A 159 14.16 -0.63 -12.43
N CYS A 160 15.34 -0.01 -12.34
CA CYS A 160 15.62 1.10 -11.43
C CYS A 160 15.25 2.48 -11.99
N LYS A 161 14.78 2.58 -13.24
CA LYS A 161 14.50 3.85 -13.92
C LYS A 161 13.05 4.31 -13.74
N ALA A 162 12.85 5.62 -13.72
CA ALA A 162 11.53 6.23 -13.75
C ALA A 162 10.74 5.80 -15.00
N GLY A 163 9.42 5.74 -14.88
CA GLY A 163 8.53 5.28 -15.96
C GLY A 163 8.52 3.77 -16.19
N HIS A 164 9.31 2.98 -15.46
CA HIS A 164 9.26 1.52 -15.52
C HIS A 164 8.26 0.93 -14.56
N LYS A 165 7.59 -0.13 -15.02
CA LYS A 165 6.57 -0.83 -14.22
C LYS A 165 7.24 -1.67 -13.14
N HIS A 166 6.62 -1.64 -11.97
CA HIS A 166 6.90 -2.58 -10.91
C HIS A 166 6.61 -4.01 -11.37
N HIS A 167 7.59 -4.88 -11.23
CA HIS A 167 7.42 -6.31 -11.37
C HIS A 167 7.41 -6.90 -9.96
N PRO A 168 6.28 -7.50 -9.52
CA PRO A 168 6.26 -8.19 -8.24
C PRO A 168 7.34 -9.26 -8.27
N VAL A 169 8.30 -9.13 -7.38
CA VAL A 169 9.34 -10.16 -7.19
C VAL A 169 8.65 -11.43 -6.72
N SER A 170 9.10 -12.58 -7.19
CA SER A 170 8.52 -13.85 -6.79
C SER A 170 8.47 -13.98 -5.26
N TYR A 171 7.46 -14.64 -4.72
CA TYR A 171 7.19 -14.81 -3.28
C TYR A 171 8.38 -15.20 -2.42
N THR A 172 9.42 -15.81 -3.02
CA THR A 172 10.67 -16.17 -2.34
C THR A 172 11.47 -14.98 -1.84
N HIS A 173 11.41 -13.85 -2.52
CA HIS A 173 12.14 -12.64 -2.11
C HIS A 173 11.42 -11.88 -0.99
N LEU A 174 10.08 -11.89 -1.01
CA LEU A 174 9.25 -11.30 0.05
C LEU A 174 9.42 -12.06 1.38
N ARG A 175 9.60 -13.38 1.35
CA ARG A 175 9.90 -14.20 2.55
C ARG A 175 11.23 -13.86 3.21
N ALA A 176 12.23 -13.48 2.44
CA ALA A 176 13.53 -13.09 3.00
C ALA A 176 13.46 -11.77 3.80
N HIS A 177 12.51 -10.89 3.47
CA HIS A 177 12.26 -9.65 4.23
C HIS A 177 11.28 -9.83 5.40
N GLU A 178 10.48 -10.90 5.43
CA GLU A 178 9.64 -11.24 6.59
C GLU A 178 10.48 -11.44 7.86
N THR A 179 11.73 -11.92 7.71
CA THR A 179 12.66 -12.07 8.84
C THR A 179 13.16 -10.75 9.40
N SER A 180 13.10 -9.66 8.65
CA SER A 180 13.48 -8.32 9.12
C SER A 180 12.39 -7.62 9.93
N LEU A 181 11.13 -8.06 9.82
CA LEU A 181 10.02 -7.57 10.63
C LEU A 181 9.94 -8.21 12.02
N HIS A 182 10.84 -9.16 12.31
CA HIS A 182 10.98 -9.80 13.64
C HIS A 182 11.86 -8.98 14.62
N LEU A 183 12.17 -7.73 14.30
CA LEU A 183 12.94 -6.87 15.20
C LEU A 183 12.00 -5.98 16.01
N VAL A 184 11.47 -6.54 17.07
CA VAL A 184 11.15 -5.81 18.31
C VAL A 184 11.87 -6.51 19.44
#